data_911b902034e45f517a560b44aed9d9f9
#
_entry.id   911b902034e45f517a560b44aed9d9f9
#
_cell.length_a   1.000
_cell.length_b   1.000
_cell.length_c   1.000
_cell.angle_alpha   90.00
_cell.angle_beta   90.00
_cell.angle_gamma   90.00
#
_symmetry.space_group_name_H-M   'P 1'
#
loop_
_entity.id
_entity.type
_entity.pdbx_description
1 polymer ?
#
loop_
_entity_poly.entity_id
_entity_poly.type
_entity_poly.pdbx_seq_one_letter_code
_entity_poly.pdbx_strand_id
1 'polypeptide(L)'
;TGTALTEEKEFRNTYGMDAIAIPTNRPVQRIDHEDAVYKTKKEKFDAVVKEVEEAHAKGQPVLVGTITIETSELLSKMLKKRGIQHKVLNAKFHELEAEIVADAGIHGAVTIATNMAGRGTDIKLDEDARKAGGLKVIGTERHESRRIDNQLRGRSGRQGDPGESRFYISLEDDLMRLFGSERLMKMFEALGVPEGEQIEHKMLSSAIEKAQMKIETNNYGLRENLLKYDEVNNEQREIIYAERRKVLDGDNMRDLVLKMITDIVENAVDMSISDEQSVSDWDWAELNNLLTPVIPLQPINEENHPVSKKNELKHMLKEEAIKLYEEKEAQFPDAEQVREIERVVLLKVIDNKWMNHIDDMDQLREGIGLQAYGQRDPVVEYKMSAYEMFEAMTAAITEETVRILFHIRVEQKLEREP
;
A
#
# COMPACT_ATOMS: atom_id res chain seq x y z
N THR A 1 17.47 -9.89 -8.29
CA THR A 1 16.72 -9.64 -9.51
C THR A 1 17.49 -8.77 -10.50
N GLY A 2 17.36 -9.02 -11.79
CA GLY A 2 18.00 -8.23 -12.85
C GLY A 2 17.35 -6.87 -13.14
N THR A 3 16.36 -6.46 -12.34
CA THR A 3 15.53 -5.26 -12.59
C THR A 3 15.47 -4.30 -11.40
N ALA A 4 16.26 -4.50 -10.34
CA ALA A 4 16.24 -3.64 -9.16
C ALA A 4 16.93 -2.28 -9.40
N LEU A 5 17.91 -2.22 -10.29
CA LEU A 5 18.74 -1.03 -10.50
C LEU A 5 17.91 0.18 -11.03
N THR A 6 16.86 -0.08 -11.81
CA THR A 6 15.97 0.98 -12.31
C THR A 6 15.16 1.64 -11.19
N GLU A 7 14.97 0.94 -10.09
CA GLU A 7 14.17 1.36 -8.92
C GLU A 7 15.07 1.65 -7.69
N GLU A 8 16.38 1.82 -7.87
CA GLU A 8 17.34 1.99 -6.77
C GLU A 8 16.95 3.14 -5.83
N LYS A 9 16.50 4.26 -6.38
CA LYS A 9 16.06 5.42 -5.60
C LYS A 9 14.91 5.07 -4.64
N GLU A 10 13.93 4.30 -5.11
CA GLU A 10 12.80 3.86 -4.30
C GLU A 10 13.25 2.85 -3.23
N PHE A 11 14.12 1.88 -3.57
CA PHE A 11 14.69 0.96 -2.59
C PHE A 11 15.46 1.70 -1.48
N ARG A 12 16.23 2.69 -1.84
CA ARG A 12 16.99 3.49 -0.86
C ARG A 12 16.09 4.30 0.04
N ASN A 13 15.10 5.00 -0.53
CA ASN A 13 14.22 5.89 0.24
C ASN A 13 13.21 5.12 1.12
N THR A 14 12.68 4.01 0.63
CA THR A 14 11.64 3.25 1.34
C THR A 14 12.20 2.22 2.30
N TYR A 15 13.31 1.56 1.93
CA TYR A 15 13.84 0.42 2.68
C TYR A 15 15.26 0.63 3.19
N GLY A 16 15.92 1.76 2.89
CA GLY A 16 17.32 2.00 3.24
C GLY A 16 18.30 1.04 2.55
N MET A 17 17.92 0.49 1.38
CA MET A 17 18.72 -0.51 0.67
C MET A 17 19.31 0.05 -0.62
N ASP A 18 20.57 -0.28 -0.89
CA ASP A 18 21.22 0.00 -2.16
C ASP A 18 21.04 -1.17 -3.15
N ALA A 19 20.99 -0.86 -4.45
CA ALA A 19 20.98 -1.85 -5.50
C ALA A 19 22.39 -2.05 -6.07
N ILE A 20 22.91 -3.28 -5.98
CA ILE A 20 24.24 -3.63 -6.46
C ILE A 20 24.14 -4.61 -7.62
N ALA A 21 24.79 -4.28 -8.76
CA ALA A 21 24.86 -5.16 -9.91
C ALA A 21 25.98 -6.20 -9.71
N ILE A 22 25.62 -7.47 -9.68
CA ILE A 22 26.56 -8.59 -9.66
C ILE A 22 26.76 -9.04 -11.11
N PRO A 23 28.02 -9.12 -11.63
CA PRO A 23 28.28 -9.59 -12.98
C PRO A 23 27.70 -10.99 -13.22
N THR A 24 27.21 -11.22 -14.44
CA THR A 24 26.69 -12.53 -14.84
C THR A 24 27.82 -13.57 -14.97
N ASN A 25 27.53 -14.83 -14.64
CA ASN A 25 28.50 -15.94 -14.77
C ASN A 25 28.98 -16.13 -16.22
N ARG A 26 28.09 -15.92 -17.21
CA ARG A 26 28.44 -15.92 -18.62
C ARG A 26 28.06 -14.58 -19.25
N PRO A 27 28.85 -14.05 -20.20
CA PRO A 27 28.50 -12.81 -20.89
C PRO A 27 27.12 -12.91 -21.54
N VAL A 28 26.36 -11.82 -21.51
CA VAL A 28 25.09 -11.72 -22.23
C VAL A 28 25.39 -11.60 -23.73
N GLN A 29 24.88 -12.58 -24.52
CA GLN A 29 25.05 -12.60 -25.98
C GLN A 29 23.85 -12.02 -26.72
N ARG A 30 22.76 -11.68 -25.98
CA ARG A 30 21.55 -11.10 -26.58
C ARG A 30 21.87 -9.74 -27.19
N ILE A 31 21.33 -9.54 -28.41
CA ILE A 31 21.40 -8.27 -29.12
C ILE A 31 20.08 -7.52 -28.88
N ASP A 32 20.17 -6.35 -28.26
CA ASP A 32 19.04 -5.46 -28.05
C ASP A 32 19.02 -4.41 -29.16
N HIS A 33 18.11 -4.55 -30.12
CA HIS A 33 17.95 -3.64 -31.24
C HIS A 33 17.26 -2.33 -30.79
N GLU A 34 17.51 -1.26 -31.56
CA GLU A 34 16.78 -0.01 -31.40
C GLU A 34 15.27 -0.19 -31.66
N ASP A 35 14.46 0.68 -31.07
CA ASP A 35 13.02 0.64 -31.26
C ASP A 35 12.63 0.94 -32.69
N ALA A 36 11.70 0.16 -33.24
CA ALA A 36 11.08 0.41 -34.53
C ALA A 36 9.83 1.24 -34.35
N VAL A 37 9.86 2.50 -34.78
CA VAL A 37 8.75 3.45 -34.54
C VAL A 37 7.96 3.68 -35.83
N TYR A 38 6.63 3.55 -35.71
CA TYR A 38 5.67 3.71 -36.80
C TYR A 38 4.66 4.81 -36.51
N LYS A 39 4.03 5.34 -37.56
CA LYS A 39 2.99 6.37 -37.42
C LYS A 39 1.73 5.81 -36.76
N THR A 40 1.27 4.66 -37.23
CA THR A 40 -0.03 4.09 -36.83
C THR A 40 0.14 2.69 -36.18
N LYS A 41 -0.82 2.31 -35.35
CA LYS A 41 -0.90 0.96 -34.79
C LYS A 41 -1.00 -0.11 -35.87
N LYS A 42 -1.68 0.18 -36.97
CA LYS A 42 -1.83 -0.76 -38.09
C LYS A 42 -0.48 -1.11 -38.71
N GLU A 43 0.31 -0.07 -39.09
CA GLU A 43 1.66 -0.26 -39.66
C GLU A 43 2.57 -1.03 -38.71
N LYS A 44 2.52 -0.70 -37.42
CA LYS A 44 3.27 -1.40 -36.37
C LYS A 44 2.94 -2.88 -36.33
N PHE A 45 1.64 -3.24 -36.30
CA PHE A 45 1.25 -4.65 -36.24
C PHE A 45 1.54 -5.41 -37.53
N ASP A 46 1.42 -4.77 -38.67
CA ASP A 46 1.82 -5.36 -39.96
C ASP A 46 3.33 -5.69 -39.98
N ALA A 47 4.15 -4.77 -39.43
CA ALA A 47 5.59 -4.97 -39.29
C ALA A 47 5.93 -6.08 -38.26
N VAL A 48 5.25 -6.12 -37.12
CA VAL A 48 5.42 -7.21 -36.13
C VAL A 48 5.12 -8.56 -36.76
N VAL A 49 4.02 -8.68 -37.48
CA VAL A 49 3.65 -9.96 -38.14
C VAL A 49 4.69 -10.37 -39.18
N LYS A 50 5.22 -9.44 -39.97
CA LYS A 50 6.29 -9.69 -40.93
C LYS A 50 7.58 -10.18 -40.25
N GLU A 51 7.98 -9.54 -39.14
CA GLU A 51 9.15 -9.95 -38.37
C GLU A 51 9.01 -11.33 -37.76
N VAL A 52 7.81 -11.67 -37.25
CA VAL A 52 7.50 -13.04 -36.77
C VAL A 52 7.58 -14.06 -37.92
N GLU A 53 7.05 -13.73 -39.11
CA GLU A 53 7.11 -14.60 -40.30
C GLU A 53 8.54 -14.87 -40.73
N GLU A 54 9.40 -13.83 -40.78
CA GLU A 54 10.79 -13.95 -41.14
C GLU A 54 11.61 -14.77 -40.13
N ALA A 55 11.39 -14.58 -38.84
CA ALA A 55 12.06 -15.35 -37.79
C ALA A 55 11.60 -16.81 -37.78
N HIS A 56 10.30 -17.05 -37.89
CA HIS A 56 9.72 -18.39 -37.97
C HIS A 56 10.26 -19.17 -39.17
N ALA A 57 10.36 -18.54 -40.35
CA ALA A 57 10.93 -19.13 -41.54
C ALA A 57 12.41 -19.55 -41.39
N LYS A 58 13.18 -18.85 -40.52
CA LYS A 58 14.56 -19.21 -40.15
C LYS A 58 14.62 -20.31 -39.07
N GLY A 59 13.49 -20.73 -38.53
CA GLY A 59 13.44 -21.63 -37.37
C GLY A 59 13.76 -20.98 -36.03
N GLN A 60 13.87 -19.66 -35.98
CA GLN A 60 14.11 -18.93 -34.75
C GLN A 60 12.84 -18.87 -33.88
N PRO A 61 12.87 -19.28 -32.60
CA PRO A 61 11.72 -19.15 -31.75
C PRO A 61 11.43 -17.68 -31.40
N VAL A 62 10.14 -17.32 -31.40
CA VAL A 62 9.69 -15.93 -31.19
C VAL A 62 8.74 -15.84 -30.01
N LEU A 63 9.02 -14.91 -29.10
CA LEU A 63 8.13 -14.50 -28.03
C LEU A 63 7.63 -13.08 -28.28
N VAL A 64 6.32 -12.93 -28.53
CA VAL A 64 5.69 -11.64 -28.73
C VAL A 64 5.04 -11.18 -27.42
N GLY A 65 5.57 -10.13 -26.81
CA GLY A 65 5.02 -9.50 -25.62
C GLY A 65 3.95 -8.46 -25.97
N THR A 66 2.78 -8.57 -25.36
CA THR A 66 1.66 -7.62 -25.52
C THR A 66 1.25 -7.06 -24.15
N ILE A 67 0.70 -5.84 -24.12
CA ILE A 67 0.22 -5.21 -22.87
C ILE A 67 -1.19 -5.70 -22.53
N THR A 68 -2.07 -5.82 -23.55
CA THR A 68 -3.48 -6.16 -23.33
C THR A 68 -3.85 -7.50 -23.97
N ILE A 69 -4.96 -8.09 -23.48
CA ILE A 69 -5.51 -9.33 -24.05
C ILE A 69 -6.02 -9.08 -25.45
N GLU A 70 -6.65 -7.92 -25.71
CA GLU A 70 -7.18 -7.52 -27.00
C GLU A 70 -6.08 -7.48 -28.06
N THR A 71 -4.92 -6.90 -27.71
CA THR A 71 -3.73 -6.88 -28.60
C THR A 71 -3.25 -8.29 -28.90
N SER A 72 -3.22 -9.19 -27.92
CA SER A 72 -2.80 -10.57 -28.10
C SER A 72 -3.76 -11.34 -29.02
N GLU A 73 -5.07 -11.12 -28.88
CA GLU A 73 -6.10 -11.71 -29.74
C GLU A 73 -6.05 -11.16 -31.18
N LEU A 74 -5.80 -9.85 -31.34
CA LEU A 74 -5.63 -9.23 -32.64
C LEU A 74 -4.45 -9.83 -33.40
N LEU A 75 -3.27 -9.87 -32.76
CA LEU A 75 -2.07 -10.48 -33.35
C LEU A 75 -2.26 -11.97 -33.67
N SER A 76 -2.93 -12.70 -32.77
CA SER A 76 -3.28 -14.10 -33.04
C SER A 76 -4.12 -14.26 -34.29
N LYS A 77 -5.12 -13.40 -34.49
CA LYS A 77 -5.93 -13.42 -35.73
C LYS A 77 -5.10 -13.10 -36.99
N MET A 78 -4.16 -12.14 -36.88
CA MET A 78 -3.27 -11.75 -37.99
C MET A 78 -2.31 -12.89 -38.37
N LEU A 79 -1.67 -13.54 -37.38
CA LEU A 79 -0.79 -14.68 -37.60
C LEU A 79 -1.52 -15.89 -38.19
N LYS A 80 -2.75 -16.17 -37.72
CA LYS A 80 -3.59 -17.22 -38.31
C LYS A 80 -3.89 -16.98 -39.79
N LYS A 81 -4.18 -15.72 -40.17
CA LYS A 81 -4.38 -15.35 -41.59
C LYS A 81 -3.13 -15.59 -42.46
N ARG A 82 -1.93 -15.54 -41.87
CA ARG A 82 -0.65 -15.84 -42.53
C ARG A 82 -0.28 -17.34 -42.49
N GLY A 83 -1.11 -18.16 -41.85
CA GLY A 83 -0.84 -19.59 -41.70
C GLY A 83 0.22 -19.94 -40.66
N ILE A 84 0.62 -19.02 -39.81
CA ILE A 84 1.65 -19.23 -38.78
C ILE A 84 1.01 -19.86 -37.56
N GLN A 85 1.46 -21.08 -37.21
CA GLN A 85 1.05 -21.75 -35.98
C GLN A 85 1.67 -21.06 -34.77
N HIS A 86 0.87 -20.80 -33.76
CA HIS A 86 1.34 -20.11 -32.56
C HIS A 86 0.49 -20.47 -31.33
N LYS A 87 1.08 -20.28 -30.15
CA LYS A 87 0.40 -20.41 -28.86
C LYS A 87 0.15 -19.02 -28.28
N VAL A 88 -0.98 -18.87 -27.57
CA VAL A 88 -1.33 -17.61 -26.88
C VAL A 88 -1.40 -17.88 -25.40
N LEU A 89 -0.60 -17.14 -24.64
CA LEU A 89 -0.51 -17.19 -23.20
C LEU A 89 -1.08 -15.89 -22.62
N ASN A 90 -2.26 -15.98 -22.03
CA ASN A 90 -2.90 -14.86 -21.35
C ASN A 90 -3.62 -15.34 -20.07
N ALA A 91 -4.11 -14.41 -19.27
CA ALA A 91 -4.75 -14.70 -17.98
C ALA A 91 -5.98 -15.64 -18.05
N LYS A 92 -6.48 -15.95 -19.23
CA LYS A 92 -7.60 -16.90 -19.42
C LYS A 92 -7.18 -18.37 -19.37
N PHE A 93 -5.88 -18.68 -19.48
CA PHE A 93 -5.36 -20.04 -19.66
C PHE A 93 -4.24 -20.40 -18.65
N HIS A 94 -4.44 -20.11 -17.38
CA HIS A 94 -3.44 -20.37 -16.33
C HIS A 94 -3.00 -21.84 -16.20
N GLU A 95 -3.91 -22.79 -16.44
CA GLU A 95 -3.61 -24.22 -16.28
C GLU A 95 -2.61 -24.76 -17.32
N LEU A 96 -2.53 -24.12 -18.50
CA LEU A 96 -1.62 -24.50 -19.58
C LEU A 96 -0.34 -23.65 -19.62
N GLU A 97 -0.17 -22.71 -18.70
CA GLU A 97 0.93 -21.73 -18.71
C GLU A 97 2.30 -22.39 -18.74
N ALA A 98 2.54 -23.34 -17.86
CA ALA A 98 3.83 -24.02 -17.74
C ALA A 98 4.19 -24.81 -19.01
N GLU A 99 3.21 -25.46 -19.64
CA GLU A 99 3.36 -26.22 -20.85
C GLU A 99 3.64 -25.32 -22.07
N ILE A 100 2.91 -24.21 -22.18
CA ILE A 100 3.11 -23.24 -23.27
C ILE A 100 4.50 -22.60 -23.16
N VAL A 101 4.96 -22.26 -21.93
CA VAL A 101 6.27 -21.66 -21.72
C VAL A 101 7.39 -22.67 -21.98
N ALA A 102 7.20 -23.94 -21.62
CA ALA A 102 8.18 -25.00 -21.91
C ALA A 102 8.44 -25.15 -23.41
N ASP A 103 7.39 -25.03 -24.24
CA ASP A 103 7.49 -25.15 -25.69
C ASP A 103 7.94 -23.88 -26.40
N ALA A 104 7.94 -22.74 -25.73
CA ALA A 104 8.27 -21.41 -26.32
C ALA A 104 9.72 -21.32 -26.82
N GLY A 105 10.62 -22.21 -26.36
CA GLY A 105 12.03 -22.24 -26.75
C GLY A 105 12.37 -23.26 -27.84
N ILE A 106 11.39 -23.97 -28.36
CA ILE A 106 11.58 -24.98 -29.41
C ILE A 106 11.79 -24.29 -30.76
N HIS A 107 12.60 -24.91 -31.62
CA HIS A 107 12.87 -24.43 -32.98
C HIS A 107 11.57 -24.04 -33.74
N GLY A 108 11.52 -22.80 -34.20
CA GLY A 108 10.41 -22.22 -34.95
C GLY A 108 9.13 -21.97 -34.13
N ALA A 109 9.13 -22.14 -32.80
CA ALA A 109 7.96 -21.86 -32.00
C ALA A 109 7.60 -20.35 -32.01
N VAL A 110 6.30 -20.06 -32.07
CA VAL A 110 5.79 -18.69 -31.93
C VAL A 110 4.82 -18.65 -30.76
N THR A 111 5.13 -17.77 -29.80
CA THR A 111 4.33 -17.58 -28.58
C THR A 111 3.96 -16.13 -28.42
N ILE A 112 2.68 -15.83 -28.25
CA ILE A 112 2.19 -14.50 -27.86
C ILE A 112 1.88 -14.56 -26.37
N ALA A 113 2.46 -13.66 -25.58
CA ALA A 113 2.26 -13.61 -24.14
C ALA A 113 1.90 -12.20 -23.67
N THR A 114 0.93 -12.08 -22.77
CA THR A 114 0.73 -10.83 -22.03
C THR A 114 1.79 -10.69 -20.93
N ASN A 115 2.11 -9.47 -20.52
CA ASN A 115 3.29 -9.10 -19.71
C ASN A 115 3.65 -9.98 -18.53
N MET A 116 2.68 -10.52 -17.83
CA MET A 116 2.90 -11.25 -16.58
C MET A 116 2.91 -12.76 -16.76
N ALA A 117 2.51 -13.23 -17.94
CA ALA A 117 2.42 -14.65 -18.23
C ALA A 117 3.82 -15.30 -18.29
N GLY A 118 3.98 -16.45 -17.67
CA GLY A 118 5.25 -17.18 -17.61
C GLY A 118 6.32 -16.57 -16.69
N ARG A 119 5.98 -15.63 -15.79
CA ARG A 119 6.94 -15.09 -14.82
C ARG A 119 7.39 -16.18 -13.85
N GLY A 120 8.72 -16.28 -13.67
CA GLY A 120 9.33 -17.31 -12.79
C GLY A 120 9.66 -18.60 -13.53
N THR A 121 9.14 -18.82 -14.75
CA THR A 121 9.45 -20.01 -15.56
C THR A 121 10.54 -19.68 -16.57
N ASP A 122 11.50 -20.59 -16.70
CA ASP A 122 12.61 -20.46 -17.66
C ASP A 122 12.23 -21.05 -19.03
N ILE A 123 12.55 -20.32 -20.10
CA ILE A 123 12.38 -20.77 -21.48
C ILE A 123 13.67 -21.47 -21.90
N LYS A 124 13.63 -22.79 -22.01
CA LYS A 124 14.78 -23.60 -22.42
C LYS A 124 14.82 -23.72 -23.95
N LEU A 125 15.96 -23.39 -24.54
CA LEU A 125 16.17 -23.50 -25.98
C LEU A 125 16.67 -24.91 -26.32
N ASP A 126 16.15 -25.47 -27.39
CA ASP A 126 16.76 -26.64 -28.02
C ASP A 126 18.01 -26.25 -28.85
N GLU A 127 18.78 -27.22 -29.34
CA GLU A 127 20.03 -26.98 -30.06
C GLU A 127 19.80 -26.26 -31.40
N ASP A 128 18.73 -26.55 -32.07
CA ASP A 128 18.43 -25.97 -33.37
C ASP A 128 17.91 -24.55 -33.25
N ALA A 129 17.15 -24.25 -32.19
CA ALA A 129 16.80 -22.87 -31.81
C ALA A 129 18.03 -22.02 -31.48
N ARG A 130 19.02 -22.58 -30.76
CA ARG A 130 20.29 -21.88 -30.51
C ARG A 130 21.06 -21.57 -31.78
N LYS A 131 21.13 -22.53 -32.74
CA LYS A 131 21.75 -22.34 -34.04
C LYS A 131 21.02 -21.30 -34.90
N ALA A 132 19.70 -21.24 -34.78
CA ALA A 132 18.85 -20.26 -35.47
C ALA A 132 18.95 -18.82 -34.92
N GLY A 133 19.73 -18.59 -33.85
CA GLY A 133 19.93 -17.28 -33.26
C GLY A 133 19.34 -17.12 -31.88
N GLY A 134 18.79 -18.16 -31.28
CA GLY A 134 18.16 -18.17 -29.97
C GLY A 134 16.81 -17.46 -29.92
N LEU A 135 16.28 -17.21 -28.73
CA LEU A 135 14.94 -16.65 -28.58
C LEU A 135 14.91 -15.18 -29.04
N LYS A 136 14.02 -14.89 -29.98
CA LYS A 136 13.69 -13.50 -30.37
C LYS A 136 12.52 -12.97 -29.56
N VAL A 137 12.72 -11.88 -28.87
CA VAL A 137 11.70 -11.18 -28.09
C VAL A 137 11.23 -9.95 -28.85
N ILE A 138 9.93 -9.87 -29.10
CA ILE A 138 9.28 -8.73 -29.75
C ILE A 138 8.33 -8.09 -28.73
N GLY A 139 8.60 -6.85 -28.32
CA GLY A 139 7.66 -6.04 -27.58
C GLY A 139 6.76 -5.24 -28.51
N THR A 140 5.44 -5.31 -28.35
CA THR A 140 4.52 -4.60 -29.23
C THR A 140 4.25 -3.16 -28.78
N GLU A 141 4.69 -2.79 -27.60
CA GLU A 141 4.62 -1.45 -27.00
C GLU A 141 5.67 -1.34 -25.89
N ARG A 142 6.05 -0.13 -25.54
CA ARG A 142 6.80 0.15 -24.32
C ARG A 142 5.83 0.25 -23.14
N HIS A 143 6.22 -0.34 -22.02
CA HIS A 143 5.45 -0.27 -20.78
C HIS A 143 5.65 1.07 -20.07
N GLU A 144 4.82 1.36 -19.08
CA GLU A 144 4.96 2.52 -18.21
C GLU A 144 6.25 2.51 -17.37
N SER A 145 6.87 1.35 -17.22
CA SER A 145 8.10 1.17 -16.46
C SER A 145 9.15 0.42 -17.27
N ARG A 146 10.37 0.95 -17.31
CA ARG A 146 11.56 0.33 -17.93
C ARG A 146 11.86 -1.04 -17.31
N ARG A 147 11.51 -1.22 -16.04
CA ARG A 147 11.66 -2.50 -15.33
C ARG A 147 10.89 -3.62 -16.03
N ILE A 148 9.67 -3.34 -16.48
CA ILE A 148 8.82 -4.33 -17.17
C ILE A 148 9.40 -4.64 -18.56
N ASP A 149 9.86 -3.63 -19.29
CA ASP A 149 10.56 -3.83 -20.57
C ASP A 149 11.79 -4.72 -20.40
N ASN A 150 12.60 -4.47 -19.37
CA ASN A 150 13.77 -5.29 -19.07
C ASN A 150 13.41 -6.71 -18.64
N GLN A 151 12.27 -6.93 -17.97
CA GLN A 151 11.77 -8.27 -17.67
C GLN A 151 11.38 -9.03 -18.94
N LEU A 152 10.77 -8.35 -19.91
CA LEU A 152 10.44 -8.94 -21.19
C LEU A 152 11.70 -9.29 -21.99
N ARG A 153 12.63 -8.33 -22.16
CA ARG A 153 13.94 -8.59 -22.79
C ARG A 153 14.71 -9.73 -22.12
N GLY A 154 14.67 -9.77 -20.80
CA GLY A 154 15.35 -10.79 -19.98
C GLY A 154 14.79 -12.19 -20.11
N ARG A 155 13.76 -12.43 -20.90
CA ARG A 155 13.33 -13.77 -21.31
C ARG A 155 14.32 -14.41 -22.27
N SER A 156 15.06 -13.63 -23.05
CA SER A 156 16.08 -14.04 -24.00
C SER A 156 17.49 -13.83 -23.48
N GLY A 157 18.45 -14.55 -24.00
CA GLY A 157 19.86 -14.40 -23.69
C GLY A 157 20.28 -14.90 -22.30
N ARG A 158 19.57 -15.88 -21.76
CA ARG A 158 19.86 -16.47 -20.45
C ARG A 158 21.00 -17.47 -20.54
N GLN A 159 21.77 -17.61 -19.46
CA GLN A 159 22.85 -18.60 -19.33
C GLN A 159 23.91 -18.56 -20.45
N GLY A 160 24.06 -17.40 -21.14
CA GLY A 160 24.96 -17.24 -22.27
C GLY A 160 24.40 -17.76 -23.59
N ASP A 161 23.11 -18.05 -23.68
CA ASP A 161 22.44 -18.36 -24.94
C ASP A 161 22.38 -17.11 -25.85
N PRO A 162 22.44 -17.28 -27.19
CA PRO A 162 22.16 -16.19 -28.11
C PRO A 162 20.69 -15.76 -28.02
N GLY A 163 20.39 -14.59 -28.56
CA GLY A 163 19.04 -14.07 -28.61
C GLY A 163 18.97 -12.65 -29.11
N GLU A 164 17.77 -12.17 -29.32
CA GLU A 164 17.51 -10.82 -29.80
C GLU A 164 16.29 -10.23 -29.09
N SER A 165 16.28 -8.90 -28.97
CA SER A 165 15.08 -8.18 -28.53
C SER A 165 14.86 -6.92 -29.35
N ARG A 166 13.59 -6.62 -29.64
CA ARG A 166 13.18 -5.38 -30.29
C ARG A 166 11.80 -4.95 -29.87
N PHE A 167 11.60 -3.65 -29.68
CA PHE A 167 10.29 -3.06 -29.43
C PHE A 167 9.76 -2.39 -30.70
N TYR A 168 8.47 -2.60 -30.96
CA TYR A 168 7.71 -1.99 -32.05
C TYR A 168 6.73 -1.01 -31.46
N ILE A 169 6.81 0.26 -31.83
CA ILE A 169 6.11 1.36 -31.19
C ILE A 169 5.32 2.13 -32.23
N SER A 170 4.14 2.61 -31.87
CA SER A 170 3.36 3.53 -32.68
C SER A 170 3.18 4.86 -31.95
N LEU A 171 3.07 5.97 -32.69
CA LEU A 171 2.69 7.27 -32.12
C LEU A 171 1.28 7.27 -31.52
N GLU A 172 0.47 6.28 -31.88
CA GLU A 172 -0.87 6.07 -31.35
C GLU A 172 -0.88 5.25 -30.05
N ASP A 173 0.28 4.73 -29.59
CA ASP A 173 0.37 4.00 -28.32
C ASP A 173 0.16 4.93 -27.13
N ASP A 174 -0.42 4.42 -26.05
CA ASP A 174 -0.85 5.23 -24.92
C ASP A 174 0.30 6.01 -24.26
N LEU A 175 1.47 5.39 -24.13
CA LEU A 175 2.69 6.05 -23.65
C LEU A 175 3.03 7.28 -24.49
N MET A 176 2.93 7.13 -25.82
CA MET A 176 3.27 8.19 -26.78
C MET A 176 2.23 9.31 -26.75
N ARG A 177 0.95 8.97 -26.61
CA ARG A 177 -0.15 9.96 -26.51
C ARG A 177 -0.06 10.81 -25.26
N LEU A 178 0.32 10.21 -24.13
CA LEU A 178 0.38 10.89 -22.83
C LEU A 178 1.58 11.84 -22.70
N PHE A 179 2.74 11.48 -23.26
CA PHE A 179 3.99 12.17 -22.94
C PHE A 179 4.84 12.64 -24.12
N GLY A 180 4.48 12.31 -25.35
CA GLY A 180 5.39 12.54 -26.47
C GLY A 180 4.79 13.13 -27.75
N SER A 181 3.48 13.18 -27.86
CA SER A 181 2.83 13.24 -29.18
C SER A 181 3.11 14.47 -30.04
N GLU A 182 2.99 15.69 -29.52
CA GLU A 182 3.05 16.88 -30.41
C GLU A 182 4.46 17.17 -30.96
N ARG A 183 5.48 17.05 -30.15
CA ARG A 183 6.86 17.30 -30.62
C ARG A 183 7.36 16.20 -31.54
N LEU A 184 7.01 14.94 -31.21
CA LEU A 184 7.38 13.78 -32.03
C LEU A 184 6.58 13.76 -33.33
N MET A 185 5.28 14.07 -33.31
CA MET A 185 4.46 14.22 -34.51
C MET A 185 5.03 15.26 -35.46
N LYS A 186 5.36 16.46 -34.96
CA LYS A 186 6.01 17.51 -35.76
C LYS A 186 7.37 17.08 -36.33
N MET A 187 8.13 16.27 -35.57
CA MET A 187 9.40 15.71 -36.05
C MET A 187 9.20 14.67 -37.14
N PHE A 188 8.18 13.80 -37.02
CA PHE A 188 7.79 12.85 -38.07
C PHE A 188 7.32 13.53 -39.34
N GLU A 189 6.52 14.60 -39.22
CA GLU A 189 6.07 15.43 -40.33
C GLU A 189 7.25 16.13 -41.03
N ALA A 190 8.18 16.68 -40.23
CA ALA A 190 9.37 17.35 -40.75
C ALA A 190 10.37 16.40 -41.44
N LEU A 191 10.41 15.12 -41.00
CA LEU A 191 11.29 14.10 -41.63
C LEU A 191 10.67 13.54 -42.93
N GLY A 192 9.43 13.85 -43.25
CA GLY A 192 8.79 13.42 -44.49
C GLY A 192 8.73 11.90 -44.67
N VAL A 193 8.61 11.13 -43.58
CA VAL A 193 8.64 9.67 -43.61
C VAL A 193 7.41 9.13 -44.34
N PRO A 194 7.60 8.32 -45.40
CA PRO A 194 6.49 7.68 -46.11
C PRO A 194 5.67 6.76 -45.20
N GLU A 195 4.42 6.53 -45.58
CA GLU A 195 3.57 5.53 -44.87
C GLU A 195 4.21 4.15 -44.96
N GLY A 196 4.24 3.41 -43.83
CA GLY A 196 4.78 2.05 -43.75
C GLY A 196 6.29 1.94 -43.55
N GLU A 197 7.04 3.03 -43.56
CA GLU A 197 8.46 3.03 -43.23
C GLU A 197 8.69 3.18 -41.71
N GLN A 198 9.59 2.35 -41.19
CA GLN A 198 10.03 2.43 -39.79
C GLN A 198 11.07 3.54 -39.65
N ILE A 199 11.06 4.21 -38.51
CA ILE A 199 12.11 5.11 -38.12
C ILE A 199 12.95 4.45 -37.02
N GLU A 200 14.19 4.23 -37.28
CA GLU A 200 15.22 3.84 -36.31
C GLU A 200 16.08 5.06 -36.00
N HIS A 201 15.87 5.71 -34.88
CA HIS A 201 16.72 6.82 -34.50
C HIS A 201 16.92 6.84 -32.99
N LYS A 202 18.19 6.87 -32.56
CA LYS A 202 18.56 6.92 -31.13
C LYS A 202 17.88 8.06 -30.36
N MET A 203 17.60 9.19 -31.03
CA MET A 203 16.87 10.30 -30.40
C MET A 203 15.43 9.92 -30.02
N LEU A 204 14.76 9.08 -30.81
CA LEU A 204 13.40 8.62 -30.51
C LEU A 204 13.39 7.67 -29.33
N SER A 205 14.27 6.65 -29.34
CA SER A 205 14.40 5.73 -28.20
C SER A 205 14.74 6.50 -26.91
N SER A 206 15.60 7.51 -26.98
CA SER A 206 15.90 8.37 -25.82
C SER A 206 14.72 9.24 -25.37
N ALA A 207 13.89 9.72 -26.30
CA ALA A 207 12.69 10.51 -25.96
C ALA A 207 11.63 9.63 -25.28
N ILE A 208 11.47 8.38 -25.75
CA ILE A 208 10.57 7.40 -25.17
C ILE A 208 11.03 7.02 -23.75
N GLU A 209 12.32 6.77 -23.56
CA GLU A 209 12.90 6.48 -22.25
C GLU A 209 12.67 7.63 -21.26
N LYS A 210 12.84 8.89 -21.70
CA LYS A 210 12.54 10.06 -20.87
C LYS A 210 11.05 10.16 -20.50
N ALA A 211 10.16 9.77 -21.42
CA ALA A 211 8.72 9.70 -21.14
C ALA A 211 8.42 8.65 -20.07
N GLN A 212 9.00 7.44 -20.20
CA GLN A 212 8.89 6.39 -19.18
C GLN A 212 9.41 6.86 -17.82
N MET A 213 10.61 7.48 -17.78
CA MET A 213 11.17 8.02 -16.53
C MET A 213 10.25 9.04 -15.87
N LYS A 214 9.53 9.85 -16.64
CA LYS A 214 8.58 10.82 -16.10
C LYS A 214 7.36 10.12 -15.46
N ILE A 215 6.85 9.07 -16.10
CA ILE A 215 5.76 8.25 -15.54
C ILE A 215 6.23 7.54 -14.27
N GLU A 216 7.40 6.89 -14.32
CA GLU A 216 8.01 6.23 -13.17
C GLU A 216 8.13 7.20 -11.98
N THR A 217 8.60 8.43 -12.23
CA THR A 217 8.74 9.47 -11.21
C THR A 217 7.39 9.89 -10.63
N ASN A 218 6.38 10.09 -11.49
CA ASN A 218 5.03 10.43 -11.02
C ASN A 218 4.42 9.30 -10.18
N ASN A 219 4.51 8.06 -10.66
CA ASN A 219 3.99 6.88 -9.95
C ASN A 219 4.73 6.65 -8.62
N TYR A 220 6.05 6.89 -8.60
CA TYR A 220 6.82 6.87 -7.36
C TYR A 220 6.34 7.93 -6.38
N GLY A 221 6.12 9.17 -6.82
CA GLY A 221 5.58 10.24 -5.98
C GLY A 221 4.21 9.92 -5.38
N LEU A 222 3.33 9.27 -6.15
CA LEU A 222 2.04 8.79 -5.64
C LEU A 222 2.22 7.73 -4.55
N ARG A 223 3.12 6.74 -4.77
CA ARG A 223 3.42 5.71 -3.76
C ARG A 223 4.06 6.30 -2.51
N GLU A 224 5.01 7.23 -2.67
CA GLU A 224 5.65 7.93 -1.55
C GLU A 224 4.64 8.70 -0.69
N ASN A 225 3.69 9.38 -1.33
CA ASN A 225 2.63 10.07 -0.60
C ASN A 225 1.71 9.08 0.16
N LEU A 226 1.33 7.96 -0.48
CA LEU A 226 0.55 6.92 0.21
C LEU A 226 1.28 6.40 1.45
N LEU A 227 2.59 6.14 1.34
CA LEU A 227 3.38 5.68 2.48
C LEU A 227 3.41 6.69 3.63
N LYS A 228 3.48 8.01 3.33
CA LYS A 228 3.45 9.05 4.36
C LYS A 228 2.15 9.09 5.17
N TYR A 229 1.02 8.78 4.53
CA TYR A 229 -0.27 8.64 5.22
C TYR A 229 -0.35 7.33 6.00
N ASP A 230 0.09 6.21 5.40
CA ASP A 230 0.08 4.90 6.04
C ASP A 230 1.01 4.81 7.26
N GLU A 231 2.13 5.55 7.26
CA GLU A 231 3.06 5.64 8.39
C GLU A 231 2.36 6.08 9.67
N VAL A 232 1.52 7.13 9.59
CA VAL A 232 0.74 7.63 10.73
C VAL A 232 -0.19 6.56 11.28
N ASN A 233 -0.96 5.92 10.41
CA ASN A 233 -1.87 4.84 10.80
C ASN A 233 -1.13 3.65 11.41
N ASN A 234 0.07 3.35 10.90
CA ASN A 234 0.87 2.25 11.41
C ASN A 234 1.44 2.54 12.80
N GLU A 235 1.96 3.74 13.03
CA GLU A 235 2.44 4.18 14.36
C GLU A 235 1.33 4.09 15.41
N GLN A 236 0.14 4.59 15.09
CA GLN A 236 -1.02 4.50 15.98
C GLN A 236 -1.45 3.05 16.23
N ARG A 237 -1.42 2.22 15.19
CA ARG A 237 -1.71 0.78 15.30
C ARG A 237 -0.74 0.06 16.21
N GLU A 238 0.55 0.35 16.10
CA GLU A 238 1.59 -0.26 16.95
C GLU A 238 1.34 0.08 18.42
N ILE A 239 0.98 1.32 18.73
CA ILE A 239 0.67 1.75 20.11
C ILE A 239 -0.55 0.98 20.63
N ILE A 240 -1.67 0.99 19.91
CA ILE A 240 -2.91 0.31 20.35
C ILE A 240 -2.73 -1.19 20.47
N TYR A 241 -2.01 -1.82 19.54
CA TYR A 241 -1.76 -3.26 19.59
C TYR A 241 -0.82 -3.64 20.72
N ALA A 242 0.14 -2.78 21.07
CA ALA A 242 0.99 -2.99 22.24
C ALA A 242 0.17 -2.91 23.53
N GLU A 243 -0.70 -1.92 23.67
CA GLU A 243 -1.62 -1.82 24.83
C GLU A 243 -2.57 -3.02 24.91
N ARG A 244 -3.21 -3.38 23.80
CA ARG A 244 -4.07 -4.56 23.71
C ARG A 244 -3.33 -5.84 24.11
N ARG A 245 -2.06 -5.96 23.72
CA ARG A 245 -1.23 -7.14 24.03
C ARG A 245 -0.92 -7.23 25.51
N LYS A 246 -0.60 -6.14 26.18
CA LYS A 246 -0.40 -6.11 27.65
C LYS A 246 -1.63 -6.66 28.37
N VAL A 247 -2.84 -6.27 27.95
CA VAL A 247 -4.09 -6.77 28.51
C VAL A 247 -4.25 -8.27 28.29
N LEU A 248 -3.90 -8.79 27.11
CA LEU A 248 -3.99 -10.22 26.77
C LEU A 248 -2.93 -11.06 27.50
N ASP A 249 -1.72 -10.54 27.66
CA ASP A 249 -0.61 -11.25 28.31
C ASP A 249 -0.77 -11.30 29.84
N GLY A 250 -1.78 -10.61 30.39
CA GLY A 250 -2.16 -10.73 31.80
C GLY A 250 -1.45 -9.76 32.73
N ASP A 251 -1.06 -8.58 32.25
CA ASP A 251 -0.57 -7.49 33.08
C ASP A 251 -1.55 -7.19 34.24
N ASN A 252 -1.04 -6.63 35.32
CA ASN A 252 -1.83 -6.31 36.50
C ASN A 252 -2.95 -5.31 36.15
N MET A 253 -4.14 -5.84 35.86
CA MET A 253 -5.31 -5.06 35.43
C MET A 253 -5.75 -4.06 36.49
N ARG A 254 -5.63 -4.42 37.78
CA ARG A 254 -6.04 -3.51 38.87
C ARG A 254 -5.23 -2.22 38.85
N ASP A 255 -3.91 -2.30 38.74
CA ASP A 255 -3.06 -1.11 38.75
C ASP A 255 -3.34 -0.22 37.53
N LEU A 256 -3.63 -0.85 36.38
CA LEU A 256 -4.00 -0.14 35.16
C LEU A 256 -5.33 0.63 35.34
N VAL A 257 -6.36 -0.04 35.88
CA VAL A 257 -7.67 0.58 36.14
C VAL A 257 -7.56 1.71 37.16
N LEU A 258 -6.81 1.49 38.26
CA LEU A 258 -6.58 2.55 39.27
C LEU A 258 -5.88 3.76 38.68
N LYS A 259 -4.92 3.53 37.77
CA LYS A 259 -4.28 4.61 37.03
C LYS A 259 -5.28 5.35 36.14
N MET A 260 -6.13 4.64 35.39
CA MET A 260 -7.17 5.26 34.57
C MET A 260 -8.12 6.13 35.40
N ILE A 261 -8.53 5.65 36.58
CA ILE A 261 -9.38 6.41 37.52
C ILE A 261 -8.69 7.69 37.98
N THR A 262 -7.40 7.59 38.38
CA THR A 262 -6.64 8.76 38.82
C THR A 262 -6.41 9.78 37.70
N ASP A 263 -6.13 9.33 36.51
CA ASP A 263 -5.94 10.20 35.34
C ASP A 263 -7.23 10.95 34.97
N ILE A 264 -8.41 10.30 35.05
CA ILE A 264 -9.72 10.94 34.81
C ILE A 264 -9.96 12.05 35.83
N VAL A 265 -9.71 11.77 37.13
CA VAL A 265 -9.87 12.79 38.19
C VAL A 265 -8.93 13.97 37.99
N GLU A 266 -7.66 13.72 37.70
CA GLU A 266 -6.69 14.78 37.42
C GLU A 266 -7.11 15.66 36.26
N ASN A 267 -7.44 15.04 35.13
CA ASN A 267 -7.84 15.74 33.91
C ASN A 267 -9.10 16.57 34.13
N ALA A 268 -10.13 16.04 34.82
CA ALA A 268 -11.35 16.76 35.09
C ALA A 268 -11.12 18.00 35.98
N VAL A 269 -10.30 17.87 37.04
CA VAL A 269 -9.94 18.99 37.90
C VAL A 269 -9.09 20.02 37.13
N ASP A 270 -8.17 19.57 36.24
CA ASP A 270 -7.34 20.48 35.44
C ASP A 270 -8.14 21.25 34.40
N MET A 271 -9.17 20.65 33.84
CA MET A 271 -10.06 21.31 32.88
C MET A 271 -11.01 22.31 33.53
N SER A 272 -11.52 21.99 34.75
CA SER A 272 -12.53 22.82 35.43
C SER A 272 -11.94 23.94 36.28
N ILE A 273 -10.71 23.78 36.76
CA ILE A 273 -10.09 24.67 37.76
C ILE A 273 -8.70 25.12 37.30
N SER A 274 -8.52 26.43 37.15
CA SER A 274 -7.19 27.02 36.88
C SER A 274 -6.38 27.17 38.18
N ASP A 275 -5.05 27.05 38.07
CA ASP A 275 -4.14 27.16 39.24
C ASP A 275 -4.16 28.54 39.92
N GLU A 276 -4.59 29.57 39.20
CA GLU A 276 -4.61 30.98 39.69
C GLU A 276 -5.97 31.37 40.32
N GLN A 277 -6.99 30.50 40.25
CA GLN A 277 -8.34 30.78 40.77
C GLN A 277 -8.44 30.58 42.28
N SER A 278 -9.22 31.44 42.94
CA SER A 278 -9.63 31.21 44.34
C SER A 278 -10.75 30.17 44.42
N VAL A 279 -10.89 29.48 45.53
CA VAL A 279 -11.89 28.41 45.72
C VAL A 279 -13.32 28.87 45.41
N SER A 280 -13.62 30.15 45.71
CA SER A 280 -14.91 30.78 45.41
C SER A 280 -15.21 30.90 43.92
N ASP A 281 -14.18 30.89 43.08
CA ASP A 281 -14.28 31.09 41.64
C ASP A 281 -14.18 29.75 40.85
N TRP A 282 -14.08 28.62 41.56
CA TRP A 282 -14.01 27.30 40.94
C TRP A 282 -15.34 26.90 40.33
N ASP A 283 -15.30 26.33 39.12
CA ASP A 283 -16.48 25.83 38.46
C ASP A 283 -16.85 24.39 38.92
N TRP A 284 -17.46 24.35 40.11
CA TRP A 284 -17.94 23.09 40.68
C TRP A 284 -18.98 22.38 39.80
N ALA A 285 -19.77 23.15 39.04
CA ALA A 285 -20.79 22.58 38.16
C ALA A 285 -20.14 21.83 36.98
N GLU A 286 -19.14 22.44 36.36
CA GLU A 286 -18.37 21.83 35.29
C GLU A 286 -17.64 20.58 35.79
N LEU A 287 -16.99 20.65 36.95
CA LEU A 287 -16.31 19.48 37.54
C LEU A 287 -17.28 18.32 37.81
N ASN A 288 -18.47 18.57 38.32
CA ASN A 288 -19.49 17.55 38.51
C ASN A 288 -19.95 16.98 37.17
N ASN A 289 -20.15 17.81 36.13
CA ASN A 289 -20.57 17.38 34.81
C ASN A 289 -19.53 16.44 34.13
N LEU A 290 -18.24 16.67 34.42
CA LEU A 290 -17.18 15.82 33.87
C LEU A 290 -16.99 14.52 34.64
N LEU A 291 -17.08 14.54 35.97
CA LEU A 291 -16.72 13.39 36.81
C LEU A 291 -17.88 12.47 37.12
N THR A 292 -19.03 13.01 37.55
CA THR A 292 -20.12 12.19 38.10
C THR A 292 -20.79 11.22 37.12
N PRO A 293 -20.81 11.49 35.79
CA PRO A 293 -21.30 10.49 34.82
C PRO A 293 -20.36 9.31 34.63
N VAL A 294 -19.08 9.48 34.95
CA VAL A 294 -18.04 8.44 34.78
C VAL A 294 -17.82 7.70 36.10
N ILE A 295 -17.58 8.43 37.17
CA ILE A 295 -17.33 7.95 38.52
C ILE A 295 -18.48 8.44 39.39
N PRO A 296 -19.33 7.60 39.98
CA PRO A 296 -20.52 7.98 40.73
C PRO A 296 -20.17 8.53 42.13
N LEU A 297 -19.41 9.62 42.16
CA LEU A 297 -19.05 10.35 43.35
C LEU A 297 -20.25 11.10 43.93
N GLN A 298 -20.18 11.42 45.22
CA GLN A 298 -21.12 12.35 45.85
C GLN A 298 -20.97 13.74 45.20
N PRO A 299 -22.02 14.59 45.24
CA PRO A 299 -21.91 15.94 44.66
C PRO A 299 -20.70 16.70 45.18
N ILE A 300 -19.85 17.14 44.24
CA ILE A 300 -18.59 17.81 44.53
C ILE A 300 -18.90 19.30 44.69
N ASN A 301 -18.67 19.83 45.89
CA ASN A 301 -18.86 21.22 46.23
C ASN A 301 -17.97 21.61 47.41
N GLU A 302 -17.90 22.89 47.72
CA GLU A 302 -17.09 23.43 48.83
C GLU A 302 -17.48 22.88 50.20
N GLU A 303 -18.77 22.55 50.42
CA GLU A 303 -19.27 22.01 51.71
C GLU A 303 -18.78 20.58 51.95
N ASN A 304 -18.83 19.73 50.89
CA ASN A 304 -18.42 18.34 50.98
C ASN A 304 -16.91 18.17 50.87
N HIS A 305 -16.22 19.10 50.20
CA HIS A 305 -14.78 19.07 49.94
C HIS A 305 -14.12 20.37 50.40
N PRO A 306 -13.93 20.56 51.71
CA PRO A 306 -13.37 21.79 52.30
C PRO A 306 -11.84 21.79 52.09
N VAL A 307 -11.40 22.23 50.93
CA VAL A 307 -9.98 22.34 50.54
C VAL A 307 -9.61 23.79 50.21
N SER A 308 -8.33 24.11 50.33
CA SER A 308 -7.82 25.46 50.05
C SER A 308 -7.03 25.52 48.73
N LYS A 309 -6.65 24.38 48.19
CA LYS A 309 -5.80 24.25 47.00
C LYS A 309 -6.29 23.18 46.03
N LYS A 310 -6.09 23.44 44.77
CA LYS A 310 -6.42 22.50 43.66
C LYS A 310 -5.80 21.11 43.87
N ASN A 311 -4.54 21.03 44.29
CA ASN A 311 -3.85 19.76 44.52
C ASN A 311 -4.45 18.98 45.72
N GLU A 312 -4.97 19.67 46.75
CA GLU A 312 -5.67 19.03 47.86
C GLU A 312 -6.98 18.41 47.37
N LEU A 313 -7.71 19.12 46.51
CA LEU A 313 -8.93 18.59 45.86
C LEU A 313 -8.64 17.34 45.00
N LYS A 314 -7.60 17.44 44.16
CA LYS A 314 -7.17 16.26 43.37
C LYS A 314 -6.90 15.05 44.24
N HIS A 315 -6.16 15.24 45.34
CA HIS A 315 -5.81 14.14 46.24
C HIS A 315 -7.07 13.53 46.87
N MET A 316 -7.95 14.36 47.40
CA MET A 316 -9.19 13.94 48.06
C MET A 316 -10.10 13.18 47.09
N LEU A 317 -10.36 13.72 45.90
CA LEU A 317 -11.19 13.08 44.89
C LEU A 317 -10.60 11.77 44.39
N LYS A 318 -9.28 11.65 44.27
CA LYS A 318 -8.60 10.39 43.92
C LYS A 318 -8.81 9.33 45.00
N GLU A 319 -8.62 9.68 46.27
CA GLU A 319 -8.84 8.76 47.39
C GLU A 319 -10.29 8.28 47.44
N GLU A 320 -11.26 9.18 47.25
CA GLU A 320 -12.68 8.82 47.19
C GLU A 320 -13.01 7.92 46.01
N ALA A 321 -12.50 8.21 44.82
CA ALA A 321 -12.70 7.43 43.63
C ALA A 321 -12.12 6.01 43.77
N ILE A 322 -10.88 5.90 44.29
CA ILE A 322 -10.23 4.60 44.56
C ILE A 322 -11.03 3.82 45.58
N LYS A 323 -11.43 4.44 46.71
CA LYS A 323 -12.24 3.78 47.72
C LYS A 323 -13.57 3.28 47.17
N LEU A 324 -14.23 4.08 46.35
CA LEU A 324 -15.49 3.69 45.71
C LEU A 324 -15.28 2.49 44.77
N TYR A 325 -14.12 2.45 44.08
CA TYR A 325 -13.77 1.30 43.23
C TYR A 325 -13.48 0.04 44.08
N GLU A 326 -12.79 0.16 45.21
CA GLU A 326 -12.56 -0.93 46.17
C GLU A 326 -13.86 -1.48 46.76
N GLU A 327 -14.81 -0.60 47.09
CA GLU A 327 -16.15 -1.01 47.51
C GLU A 327 -16.90 -1.73 46.41
N LYS A 328 -16.65 -1.37 45.15
CA LYS A 328 -17.20 -2.05 43.98
C LYS A 328 -16.57 -3.43 43.78
N GLU A 329 -15.25 -3.55 43.91
CA GLU A 329 -14.53 -4.84 43.87
C GLU A 329 -15.08 -5.81 44.94
N ALA A 330 -15.34 -5.32 46.15
CA ALA A 330 -15.84 -6.11 47.27
C ALA A 330 -17.26 -6.69 47.03
N GLN A 331 -18.02 -6.21 46.07
CA GLN A 331 -19.32 -6.76 45.68
C GLN A 331 -19.22 -8.08 44.92
N PHE A 332 -18.06 -8.42 44.43
CA PHE A 332 -17.83 -9.67 43.68
C PHE A 332 -17.28 -10.75 44.61
N PRO A 333 -17.72 -12.01 44.44
CA PRO A 333 -17.33 -13.10 45.33
C PRO A 333 -15.86 -13.50 45.17
N ASP A 334 -15.24 -13.22 44.02
CA ASP A 334 -13.85 -13.58 43.71
C ASP A 334 -13.11 -12.43 43.01
N ALA A 335 -11.94 -12.10 43.54
CA ALA A 335 -11.08 -11.06 42.98
C ALA A 335 -10.62 -11.40 41.53
N GLU A 336 -10.46 -12.68 41.21
CA GLU A 336 -10.05 -13.08 39.88
C GLU A 336 -11.14 -12.83 38.83
N GLN A 337 -12.41 -12.96 39.23
CA GLN A 337 -13.54 -12.59 38.37
C GLN A 337 -13.54 -11.09 38.05
N VAL A 338 -13.17 -10.24 38.99
CA VAL A 338 -13.06 -8.79 38.75
C VAL A 338 -11.97 -8.52 37.73
N ARG A 339 -10.80 -9.15 37.87
CA ARG A 339 -9.69 -9.02 36.89
C ARG A 339 -10.09 -9.46 35.49
N GLU A 340 -10.88 -10.53 35.38
CA GLU A 340 -11.38 -10.99 34.07
C GLU A 340 -12.41 -10.02 33.48
N ILE A 341 -13.28 -9.46 34.31
CA ILE A 341 -14.24 -8.42 33.87
C ILE A 341 -13.50 -7.18 33.38
N GLU A 342 -12.52 -6.69 34.11
CA GLU A 342 -11.68 -5.56 33.72
C GLU A 342 -11.02 -5.81 32.36
N ARG A 343 -10.44 -7.00 32.18
CA ARG A 343 -9.80 -7.42 30.91
C ARG A 343 -10.79 -7.41 29.76
N VAL A 344 -11.94 -8.06 29.92
CA VAL A 344 -12.97 -8.16 28.88
C VAL A 344 -13.54 -6.80 28.51
N VAL A 345 -13.81 -5.95 29.52
CA VAL A 345 -14.34 -4.60 29.28
C VAL A 345 -13.32 -3.77 28.52
N LEU A 346 -12.07 -3.73 28.98
CA LEU A 346 -11.02 -2.92 28.35
C LEU A 346 -10.76 -3.39 26.92
N LEU A 347 -10.64 -4.68 26.65
CA LEU A 347 -10.47 -5.21 25.30
C LEU A 347 -11.61 -4.82 24.39
N LYS A 348 -12.86 -4.95 24.86
CA LYS A 348 -14.04 -4.60 24.08
C LYS A 348 -14.09 -3.10 23.75
N VAL A 349 -13.75 -2.25 24.70
CA VAL A 349 -13.70 -0.80 24.49
C VAL A 349 -12.59 -0.42 23.52
N ILE A 350 -11.38 -0.96 23.70
CA ILE A 350 -10.25 -0.75 22.78
C ILE A 350 -10.68 -1.15 21.36
N ASP A 351 -11.21 -2.36 21.18
CA ASP A 351 -11.56 -2.87 19.84
C ASP A 351 -12.63 -1.99 19.17
N ASN A 352 -13.66 -1.57 19.90
CA ASN A 352 -14.71 -0.71 19.35
C ASN A 352 -14.20 0.69 18.99
N LYS A 353 -13.43 1.33 19.88
CA LYS A 353 -12.90 2.69 19.64
C LYS A 353 -11.90 2.68 18.51
N TRP A 354 -11.04 1.66 18.45
CA TRP A 354 -10.07 1.51 17.37
C TRP A 354 -10.72 1.30 16.00
N MET A 355 -11.78 0.47 15.91
CA MET A 355 -12.51 0.30 14.65
C MET A 355 -13.12 1.61 14.15
N ASN A 356 -13.78 2.36 15.04
CA ASN A 356 -14.34 3.66 14.67
C ASN A 356 -13.25 4.65 14.26
N HIS A 357 -12.13 4.66 14.98
CA HIS A 357 -11.00 5.54 14.65
C HIS A 357 -10.40 5.25 13.27
N ILE A 358 -10.32 3.97 12.85
CA ILE A 358 -9.87 3.63 11.49
C ILE A 358 -10.81 4.25 10.45
N ASP A 359 -12.13 4.15 10.65
CA ASP A 359 -13.11 4.73 9.74
C ASP A 359 -13.00 6.26 9.69
N ASP A 360 -12.81 6.92 10.84
CA ASP A 360 -12.61 8.36 10.94
C ASP A 360 -11.31 8.81 10.24
N MET A 361 -10.23 8.02 10.36
CA MET A 361 -8.95 8.27 9.68
C MET A 361 -9.07 8.14 8.16
N ASP A 362 -9.87 7.18 7.67
CA ASP A 362 -10.13 7.05 6.23
C ASP A 362 -10.93 8.25 5.70
N GLN A 363 -11.93 8.74 6.45
CA GLN A 363 -12.68 9.96 6.09
C GLN A 363 -11.77 11.20 6.11
N LEU A 364 -10.89 11.33 7.10
CA LEU A 364 -9.91 12.41 7.16
C LEU A 364 -9.02 12.41 5.91
N ARG A 365 -8.53 11.23 5.50
CA ARG A 365 -7.67 11.06 4.32
C ARG A 365 -8.36 11.48 3.03
N GLU A 366 -9.65 11.16 2.87
CA GLU A 366 -10.43 11.57 1.70
C GLU A 366 -10.60 13.09 1.61
N GLY A 367 -10.82 13.76 2.76
CA GLY A 367 -11.07 15.20 2.82
C GLY A 367 -9.82 16.07 2.81
N ILE A 368 -8.68 15.56 3.28
CA ILE A 368 -7.48 16.37 3.56
C ILE A 368 -6.86 16.99 2.32
N GLY A 369 -7.05 16.38 1.14
CA GLY A 369 -6.52 16.89 -0.14
C GLY A 369 -7.02 18.30 -0.49
N LEU A 370 -8.17 18.71 0.04
CA LEU A 370 -8.73 20.04 -0.16
C LEU A 370 -7.91 21.15 0.52
N GLN A 371 -7.13 20.81 1.54
CA GLN A 371 -6.25 21.75 2.25
C GLN A 371 -5.14 22.33 1.34
N ALA A 372 -4.78 21.60 0.27
CA ALA A 372 -3.82 22.09 -0.73
C ALA A 372 -4.27 23.41 -1.38
N TYR A 373 -5.57 23.66 -1.54
CA TYR A 373 -6.10 24.93 -2.05
C TYR A 373 -5.83 26.11 -1.09
N GLY A 374 -5.69 25.84 0.21
CA GLY A 374 -5.31 26.81 1.24
C GLY A 374 -3.80 27.01 1.40
N GLN A 375 -2.99 26.50 0.46
CA GLN A 375 -1.51 26.52 0.51
C GLN A 375 -0.91 25.81 1.75
N ARG A 376 -1.65 24.90 2.35
CA ARG A 376 -1.18 24.04 3.44
C ARG A 376 -0.72 22.69 2.87
N ASP A 377 0.31 22.13 3.46
CA ASP A 377 0.76 20.78 3.11
C ASP A 377 -0.24 19.75 3.65
N PRO A 378 -0.97 19.00 2.77
CA PRO A 378 -1.98 18.05 3.22
C PRO A 378 -1.43 16.95 4.12
N VAL A 379 -0.15 16.56 3.98
CA VAL A 379 0.47 15.53 4.83
C VAL A 379 0.69 16.06 6.24
N VAL A 380 1.10 17.32 6.38
CA VAL A 380 1.30 17.96 7.70
C VAL A 380 -0.04 18.13 8.41
N GLU A 381 -1.06 18.64 7.72
CA GLU A 381 -2.40 18.81 8.30
C GLU A 381 -3.01 17.46 8.68
N TYR A 382 -2.79 16.42 7.86
CA TYR A 382 -3.21 15.06 8.19
C TYR A 382 -2.55 14.55 9.47
N LYS A 383 -1.22 14.71 9.62
CA LYS A 383 -0.50 14.30 10.83
C LYS A 383 -1.02 15.00 12.07
N MET A 384 -1.28 16.30 11.98
CA MET A 384 -1.82 17.09 13.11
C MET A 384 -3.22 16.63 13.52
N SER A 385 -4.14 16.55 12.56
CA SER A 385 -5.52 16.09 12.83
C SER A 385 -5.56 14.66 13.33
N ALA A 386 -4.74 13.78 12.74
CA ALA A 386 -4.62 12.39 13.15
C ALA A 386 -4.12 12.24 14.61
N TYR A 387 -3.19 13.09 15.03
CA TYR A 387 -2.71 13.11 16.39
C TYR A 387 -3.82 13.52 17.38
N GLU A 388 -4.54 14.61 17.09
CA GLU A 388 -5.65 15.07 17.91
C GLU A 388 -6.77 14.02 18.03
N MET A 389 -7.11 13.37 16.91
CA MET A 389 -8.11 12.30 16.89
C MET A 389 -7.66 11.07 17.70
N PHE A 390 -6.39 10.73 17.64
CA PHE A 390 -5.83 9.62 18.40
C PHE A 390 -5.80 9.89 19.89
N GLU A 391 -5.43 11.10 20.31
CA GLU A 391 -5.50 11.54 21.72
C GLU A 391 -6.95 11.49 22.23
N ALA A 392 -7.90 12.00 21.46
CA ALA A 392 -9.32 11.95 21.82
C ALA A 392 -9.82 10.49 21.95
N MET A 393 -9.40 9.59 21.05
CA MET A 393 -9.76 8.17 21.12
C MET A 393 -9.17 7.51 22.37
N THR A 394 -7.91 7.76 22.72
CA THR A 394 -7.28 7.16 23.90
C THR A 394 -7.91 7.66 25.19
N ALA A 395 -8.25 8.94 25.26
CA ALA A 395 -9.02 9.51 26.37
C ALA A 395 -10.42 8.84 26.47
N ALA A 396 -11.11 8.65 25.36
CA ALA A 396 -12.41 7.99 25.31
C ALA A 396 -12.35 6.51 25.71
N ILE A 397 -11.24 5.79 25.42
CA ILE A 397 -11.02 4.42 25.90
C ILE A 397 -10.96 4.41 27.43
N THR A 398 -10.18 5.31 28.01
CA THR A 398 -10.01 5.43 29.46
C THR A 398 -11.34 5.75 30.15
N GLU A 399 -12.05 6.76 29.67
CA GLU A 399 -13.33 7.21 30.23
C GLU A 399 -14.41 6.10 30.15
N GLU A 400 -14.59 5.51 28.96
CA GLU A 400 -15.63 4.49 28.76
C GLU A 400 -15.35 3.21 29.54
N THR A 401 -14.08 2.81 29.65
CA THR A 401 -13.70 1.65 30.47
C THR A 401 -14.05 1.88 31.94
N VAL A 402 -13.64 3.00 32.52
CA VAL A 402 -13.91 3.33 33.91
C VAL A 402 -15.42 3.46 34.15
N ARG A 403 -16.14 4.16 33.27
CA ARG A 403 -17.60 4.29 33.35
C ARG A 403 -18.30 2.94 33.39
N ILE A 404 -17.94 2.00 32.49
CA ILE A 404 -18.55 0.66 32.46
C ILE A 404 -18.24 -0.08 33.77
N LEU A 405 -17.00 -0.05 34.25
CA LEU A 405 -16.59 -0.76 35.46
C LEU A 405 -17.32 -0.28 36.71
N PHE A 406 -17.57 1.02 36.83
CA PHE A 406 -18.36 1.55 37.96
C PHE A 406 -19.86 1.23 37.88
N HIS A 407 -20.42 1.13 36.67
CA HIS A 407 -21.85 0.95 36.46
C HIS A 407 -22.28 -0.50 36.24
N ILE A 408 -21.36 -1.44 36.12
CA ILE A 408 -21.66 -2.86 35.96
C ILE A 408 -22.38 -3.40 37.20
N ARG A 409 -23.44 -4.19 37.05
CA ARG A 409 -24.19 -4.78 38.15
C ARG A 409 -24.00 -6.29 38.17
N VAL A 410 -23.81 -6.84 39.36
CA VAL A 410 -23.80 -8.30 39.57
C VAL A 410 -25.24 -8.77 39.66
N GLU A 411 -25.73 -9.49 38.64
CA GLU A 411 -26.99 -10.20 38.76
C GLU A 411 -26.79 -11.47 39.61
N GLN A 412 -27.27 -11.47 40.84
CA GLN A 412 -27.43 -12.70 41.60
C GLN A 412 -28.57 -13.49 40.96
N LYS A 413 -28.29 -14.63 40.30
CA LYS A 413 -29.30 -15.61 39.98
C LYS A 413 -29.89 -16.12 41.32
N LEU A 414 -31.08 -15.66 41.63
CA LEU A 414 -31.89 -16.31 42.66
C LEU A 414 -32.20 -17.74 42.16
N GLU A 415 -31.44 -18.72 42.63
CA GLU A 415 -31.85 -20.13 42.52
C GLU A 415 -33.17 -20.27 43.29
N ARG A 416 -34.24 -20.55 42.56
CA ARG A 416 -35.48 -21.02 43.17
C ARG A 416 -35.15 -22.39 43.74
N GLU A 417 -35.11 -22.48 45.06
CA GLU A 417 -35.17 -23.79 45.72
C GLU A 417 -36.44 -24.54 45.27
N PRO A 418 -36.32 -25.87 45.05
CA PRO A 418 -37.37 -26.70 44.50
C PRO A 418 -38.61 -26.83 45.40
#